data_2d6e4f5699ab30b0a2a25f1e8133c80e
#
_entry.id   2d6e4f5699ab30b0a2a25f1e8133c80e
#
_cell.length_a   1.000
_cell.length_b   1.000
_cell.length_c   1.000
_cell.angle_alpha   90.00
_cell.angle_beta   90.00
_cell.angle_gamma   90.00
#
_symmetry.space_group_name_H-M   'P 1'
#
loop_
_entity.id
_entity.type
_entity.pdbx_description
1 polymer ?
#
loop_
_entity_poly.entity_id
_entity_poly.type
_entity_poly.pdbx_seq_one_letter_code
_entity_poly.pdbx_strand_id
1 'polypeptide(L)'
;MNPGILNRKIELQKNATPDQTDEEGFLTPTWEVFARPWAEITAVSGSEKISAGGLIAKASLKLRIRYREGITTQHRVIYAQKAMDIVFVDDEDEAHRYLVLYCEVQENGG
;
A
#
# COMPACT_ATOMS: atom_id res chain seq x y z
N MET A 1 19.48 -4.51 -4.60
CA MET A 1 18.56 -3.43 -4.98
C MET A 1 19.27 -2.11 -5.20
N ASN A 2 18.91 -1.40 -6.24
CA ASN A 2 19.50 -0.11 -6.55
C ASN A 2 18.61 0.99 -5.98
N PRO A 3 19.07 1.73 -4.94
CA PRO A 3 18.23 2.79 -4.36
C PRO A 3 17.88 3.92 -5.32
N GLY A 4 18.61 4.03 -6.43
CA GLY A 4 18.29 5.03 -7.45
C GLY A 4 16.96 4.82 -8.14
N ILE A 5 16.38 3.61 -8.05
CA ILE A 5 15.08 3.35 -8.66
C ILE A 5 13.91 3.67 -7.72
N LEU A 6 14.18 4.08 -6.49
CA LEU A 6 13.14 4.58 -5.58
C LEU A 6 12.86 6.02 -5.96
N ASN A 7 12.15 6.21 -7.05
CA ASN A 7 12.03 7.54 -7.67
C ASN A 7 10.59 8.05 -7.77
N ARG A 8 9.62 7.36 -7.16
CA ARG A 8 8.23 7.82 -7.14
C ARG A 8 7.85 8.19 -5.72
N LYS A 9 7.41 9.42 -5.52
CA LYS A 9 6.96 9.85 -4.21
C LYS A 9 5.52 9.39 -4.00
N ILE A 10 5.29 8.67 -2.92
CA ILE A 10 3.95 8.21 -2.58
C ILE A 10 3.55 8.76 -1.22
N GLU A 11 2.28 8.68 -0.91
CA GLU A 11 1.77 9.10 0.39
C GLU A 11 1.10 7.91 1.03
N LEU A 12 1.50 7.59 2.26
CA LEU A 12 0.86 6.56 3.07
C LEU A 12 -0.10 7.24 4.02
N GLN A 13 -1.32 6.73 4.09
CA GLN A 13 -2.35 7.29 4.94
C GLN A 13 -2.88 6.25 5.89
N LYS A 14 -3.24 6.67 7.09
CA LYS A 14 -3.87 5.81 8.08
C LYS A 14 -5.26 6.32 8.38
N ASN A 15 -6.14 5.42 8.80
CA ASN A 15 -7.46 5.82 9.23
C ASN A 15 -7.36 6.33 10.67
N ALA A 16 -7.59 7.61 10.85
CA ALA A 16 -7.44 8.25 12.15
C ALA A 16 -8.65 8.03 13.08
N THR A 17 -9.78 7.61 12.52
CA THR A 17 -11.00 7.43 13.30
C THR A 17 -11.70 6.12 12.93
N PRO A 18 -11.05 4.96 13.19
CA PRO A 18 -11.58 3.70 12.70
C PRO A 18 -12.92 3.28 13.30
N ASP A 19 -13.24 3.79 14.49
CA ASP A 19 -14.46 3.39 15.19
C ASP A 19 -15.55 4.45 15.18
N GLN A 20 -15.38 5.53 14.45
CA GLN A 20 -16.38 6.60 14.42
C GLN A 20 -17.36 6.40 13.28
N THR A 21 -18.62 6.72 13.57
CA THR A 21 -19.68 6.66 12.56
C THR A 21 -20.23 8.07 12.33
N ASP A 22 -20.87 8.27 11.18
CA ASP A 22 -21.56 9.52 10.91
C ASP A 22 -22.93 9.52 11.61
N GLU A 23 -23.71 10.57 11.41
CA GLU A 23 -25.01 10.71 12.04
C GLU A 23 -25.98 9.60 11.65
N GLU A 24 -25.75 8.97 10.52
CA GLU A 24 -26.61 7.91 10.02
C GLU A 24 -26.13 6.52 10.43
N GLY A 25 -25.06 6.45 11.21
CA GLY A 25 -24.55 5.17 11.70
C GLY A 25 -23.55 4.48 10.82
N PHE A 26 -23.12 5.12 9.73
CA PHE A 26 -22.12 4.53 8.85
C PHE A 26 -20.72 4.89 9.29
N LEU A 27 -19.78 3.94 9.13
CA LEU A 27 -18.37 4.21 9.41
C LEU A 27 -17.84 5.18 8.37
N THR A 28 -17.28 6.28 8.82
CA THR A 28 -16.72 7.30 7.94
C THR A 28 -15.23 7.42 8.24
N PRO A 29 -14.37 6.79 7.45
CA PRO A 29 -12.94 6.86 7.71
C PRO A 29 -12.42 8.28 7.48
N THR A 30 -11.57 8.72 8.40
CA THR A 30 -10.84 9.96 8.25
C THR A 30 -9.39 9.61 8.02
N TRP A 31 -8.90 9.90 6.83
CA TRP A 31 -7.55 9.55 6.46
C TRP A 31 -6.59 10.68 6.79
N GLU A 32 -5.46 10.33 7.39
CA GLU A 32 -4.42 11.32 7.62
C GLU A 32 -3.09 10.79 7.16
N VAL A 33 -2.21 11.69 6.78
CA VAL A 33 -0.91 11.33 6.26
C VAL A 33 -0.07 10.71 7.37
N PHE A 34 0.50 9.55 7.06
CA PHE A 34 1.37 8.81 7.97
C PHE A 34 2.83 8.97 7.56
N ALA A 35 3.11 8.96 6.25
CA ALA A 35 4.47 9.09 5.73
C ALA A 35 4.42 9.38 4.24
N ARG A 36 5.52 9.89 3.69
CA ARG A 36 5.65 10.16 2.25
C ARG A 36 6.97 9.59 1.75
N PRO A 37 7.10 8.26 1.67
CA PRO A 37 8.36 7.67 1.22
C PRO A 37 8.52 7.72 -0.28
N TRP A 38 9.75 7.52 -0.73
CA TRP A 38 10.04 7.25 -2.13
C TRP A 38 9.86 5.76 -2.39
N ALA A 39 9.36 5.42 -3.56
CA ALA A 39 9.06 4.05 -3.91
C ALA A 39 9.49 3.73 -5.33
N GLU A 40 9.73 2.44 -5.57
CA GLU A 40 9.80 1.88 -6.90
C GLU A 40 8.46 1.21 -7.16
N ILE A 41 7.79 1.58 -8.25
CA ILE A 41 6.46 1.05 -8.56
C ILE A 41 6.55 0.18 -9.80
N THR A 42 6.09 -1.07 -9.68
CA THR A 42 6.06 -2.01 -10.80
C THR A 42 4.75 -2.78 -10.78
N ALA A 43 4.41 -3.37 -11.93
CA ALA A 43 3.21 -4.18 -12.03
C ALA A 43 3.46 -5.56 -11.41
N VAL A 44 2.42 -6.14 -10.84
CA VAL A 44 2.48 -7.52 -10.32
C VAL A 44 2.22 -8.46 -11.49
N SER A 45 3.13 -9.41 -11.71
CA SER A 45 2.98 -10.36 -12.81
C SER A 45 2.01 -11.49 -12.44
N GLY A 46 1.49 -12.18 -13.47
CA GLY A 46 0.63 -13.34 -13.22
C GLY A 46 1.36 -14.45 -12.51
N SER A 47 2.64 -14.67 -12.82
CA SER A 47 3.42 -15.72 -12.16
C SER A 47 3.65 -15.41 -10.68
N GLU A 48 3.82 -14.14 -10.33
CA GLU A 48 3.93 -13.75 -8.93
C GLU A 48 2.65 -14.06 -8.17
N LYS A 49 1.51 -13.81 -8.78
CA LYS A 49 0.22 -14.08 -8.15
C LYS A 49 0.04 -15.58 -7.91
N ILE A 50 0.43 -16.39 -8.87
CA ILE A 50 0.34 -17.85 -8.75
C ILE A 50 1.26 -18.34 -7.63
N SER A 51 2.49 -17.86 -7.62
CA SER A 51 3.48 -18.27 -6.62
C SER A 51 3.08 -17.90 -5.20
N ALA A 52 2.37 -16.81 -5.05
CA ALA A 52 1.94 -16.34 -3.73
C ALA A 52 0.71 -17.09 -3.19
N GLY A 53 0.15 -18.00 -3.97
CA GLY A 53 -0.96 -18.83 -3.48
C GLY A 53 -2.21 -18.04 -3.16
N GLY A 54 -2.46 -16.96 -3.86
CA GLY A 54 -3.66 -16.15 -3.67
C GLY A 54 -3.50 -14.97 -2.73
N LEU A 55 -2.40 -14.86 -2.00
CA LEU A 55 -2.20 -13.75 -1.07
C LEU A 55 -2.25 -12.39 -1.74
N ILE A 56 -1.81 -12.31 -2.98
CA ILE A 56 -1.78 -11.05 -3.72
C ILE A 56 -2.67 -11.08 -4.96
N ALA A 57 -3.70 -11.93 -4.94
CA ALA A 57 -4.54 -12.13 -6.12
C ALA A 57 -5.17 -10.84 -6.64
N LYS A 58 -5.50 -9.92 -5.74
CA LYS A 58 -6.13 -8.66 -6.12
C LYS A 58 -5.13 -7.54 -6.42
N ALA A 59 -3.86 -7.76 -6.14
CA ALA A 59 -2.87 -6.72 -6.33
C ALA A 59 -2.58 -6.49 -7.81
N SER A 60 -2.50 -5.23 -8.22
CA SER A 60 -2.11 -4.88 -9.58
C SER A 60 -0.74 -4.21 -9.62
N LEU A 61 -0.35 -3.56 -8.53
CA LEU A 61 0.94 -2.88 -8.43
C LEU A 61 1.66 -3.33 -7.17
N LYS A 62 2.98 -3.29 -7.21
CA LYS A 62 3.79 -3.48 -6.03
C LYS A 62 4.73 -2.29 -5.90
N LEU A 63 4.86 -1.81 -4.66
CA LEU A 63 5.64 -0.64 -4.34
C LEU A 63 6.73 -1.05 -3.38
N ARG A 64 7.98 -0.88 -3.78
CA ARG A 64 9.11 -1.15 -2.89
C ARG A 64 9.55 0.16 -2.26
N ILE A 65 9.64 0.16 -0.93
CA ILE A 65 10.09 1.33 -0.16
C ILE A 65 11.17 0.89 0.81
N ARG A 66 11.89 1.84 1.39
CA ARG A 66 12.80 1.51 2.48
C ARG A 66 11.99 1.04 3.67
N TYR A 67 12.57 0.14 4.45
CA TYR A 67 11.90 -0.42 5.62
C TYR A 67 11.39 0.69 6.54
N ARG A 68 10.19 0.49 7.06
CA ARG A 68 9.55 1.40 8.02
C ARG A 68 8.59 0.58 8.85
N GLU A 69 8.65 0.74 10.16
CA GLU A 69 7.71 0.05 11.05
C GLU A 69 6.31 0.64 10.95
N GLY A 70 5.34 -0.16 11.30
CA GLY A 70 3.97 0.31 11.48
C GLY A 70 3.10 0.30 10.25
N ILE A 71 3.59 -0.16 9.11
CA ILE A 71 2.78 -0.22 7.90
C ILE A 71 2.03 -1.56 7.86
N THR A 72 0.72 -1.49 7.70
CA THR A 72 -0.13 -2.68 7.65
C THR A 72 -1.12 -2.58 6.50
N THR A 73 -1.91 -3.63 6.31
CA THR A 73 -2.94 -3.64 5.28
C THR A 73 -4.11 -2.70 5.60
N GLN A 74 -4.11 -2.10 6.77
CA GLN A 74 -5.12 -1.10 7.12
C GLN A 74 -4.76 0.31 6.64
N HIS A 75 -3.54 0.50 6.21
CA HIS A 75 -3.12 1.75 5.59
C HIS A 75 -3.49 1.75 4.11
N ARG A 76 -3.45 2.92 3.50
CA ARG A 76 -3.64 3.01 2.06
C ARG A 76 -2.55 3.89 1.46
N VAL A 77 -2.39 3.78 0.15
CA VAL A 77 -1.39 4.54 -0.60
C VAL A 77 -2.12 5.51 -1.52
N ILE A 78 -1.62 6.75 -1.56
CA ILE A 78 -2.06 7.72 -2.56
C ILE A 78 -0.88 7.98 -3.49
N TYR A 79 -1.10 7.74 -4.76
CA TYR A 79 -0.10 8.01 -5.80
C TYR A 79 -0.79 8.57 -7.03
N ALA A 80 -0.30 9.69 -7.54
CA ALA A 80 -0.88 10.35 -8.72
C ALA A 80 -2.38 10.59 -8.55
N GLN A 81 -2.78 10.97 -7.33
CA GLN A 81 -4.16 11.26 -6.96
C GLN A 81 -5.08 10.04 -6.97
N LYS A 82 -4.51 8.84 -6.98
CA LYS A 82 -5.29 7.61 -6.92
C LYS A 82 -5.05 6.91 -5.60
N ALA A 83 -6.13 6.39 -5.02
CA ALA A 83 -6.04 5.61 -3.79
C ALA A 83 -5.85 4.14 -4.12
N MET A 84 -4.98 3.48 -3.36
CA MET A 84 -4.74 2.05 -3.51
C MET A 84 -4.80 1.41 -2.14
N ASP A 85 -5.46 0.26 -2.06
CA ASP A 85 -5.50 -0.52 -0.83
C ASP A 85 -4.28 -1.41 -0.77
N ILE A 86 -3.66 -1.49 0.39
CA ILE A 86 -2.55 -2.41 0.61
C ILE A 86 -3.15 -3.77 0.95
N VAL A 87 -2.91 -4.77 0.08
CA VAL A 87 -3.46 -6.11 0.30
C VAL A 87 -2.45 -7.03 0.98
N PHE A 88 -1.17 -6.72 0.91
CA PHE A 88 -0.13 -7.52 1.56
C PHE A 88 1.13 -6.67 1.74
N VAL A 89 1.78 -6.84 2.88
CA VAL A 89 3.06 -6.17 3.17
C VAL A 89 4.12 -7.25 3.33
N ASP A 90 5.17 -7.17 2.54
CA ASP A 90 6.27 -8.13 2.58
C ASP A 90 7.55 -7.44 3.03
N ASP A 91 8.16 -7.94 4.11
CA ASP A 91 9.48 -7.49 4.52
C ASP A 91 10.47 -8.29 3.70
N GLU A 92 10.99 -7.70 2.65
CA GLU A 92 11.82 -8.38 1.68
C GLU A 92 13.01 -9.08 2.37
N ASP A 93 13.06 -10.39 2.18
CA ASP A 93 14.09 -11.26 2.77
C ASP A 93 14.12 -11.21 4.31
N GLU A 94 13.09 -10.67 4.94
CA GLU A 94 13.03 -10.51 6.40
C GLU A 94 14.23 -9.75 6.96
N ALA A 95 14.85 -8.92 6.13
CA ALA A 95 16.07 -8.23 6.50
C ALA A 95 15.84 -6.82 7.03
N HIS A 96 14.60 -6.35 7.07
CA HIS A 96 14.25 -5.01 7.53
C HIS A 96 14.99 -3.91 6.78
N ARG A 97 15.21 -4.12 5.48
CA ARG A 97 15.84 -3.11 4.62
C ARG A 97 14.85 -2.46 3.68
N TYR A 98 13.95 -3.28 3.14
CA TYR A 98 12.93 -2.83 2.21
C TYR A 98 11.62 -3.54 2.50
N LEU A 99 10.52 -2.82 2.27
CA LEU A 99 9.19 -3.41 2.27
C LEU A 99 8.64 -3.38 0.86
N VAL A 100 7.88 -4.41 0.49
CA VAL A 100 7.14 -4.42 -0.76
C VAL A 100 5.67 -4.39 -0.40
N LEU A 101 4.98 -3.36 -0.86
CA LEU A 101 3.56 -3.17 -0.60
C LEU A 101 2.80 -3.61 -1.84
N TYR A 102 2.02 -4.68 -1.72
CA TYR A 102 1.20 -5.17 -2.83
C TYR A 102 -0.14 -4.46 -2.74
N CYS A 103 -0.51 -3.75 -3.79
CA CYS A 103 -1.64 -2.84 -3.75
C CYS A 103 -2.67 -3.12 -4.83
N GLU A 104 -3.93 -2.93 -4.46
CA GLU A 104 -5.06 -2.98 -5.37
C GLU A 104 -5.50 -1.55 -5.67
N VAL A 105 -5.53 -1.18 -6.94
CA VAL A 105 -5.98 0.16 -7.34
C VAL A 105 -7.51 0.20 -7.20
N GLN A 106 -8.00 1.24 -6.54
CA GLN A 106 -9.45 1.43 -6.42
C GLN A 106 -9.96 2.01 -7.72
N GLU A 107 -10.58 1.16 -8.54
CA GLU A 107 -11.06 1.59 -9.84
C GLU A 107 -12.19 2.57 -9.79
N ASN A 108 -12.97 2.52 -8.77
CA ASN A 108 -14.11 3.30 -8.66
C ASN A 108 -13.83 4.62 -8.09
N GLY A 109 -12.77 5.14 -8.44
CA GLY A 109 -12.37 6.35 -7.92
C GLY A 109 -13.46 7.33 -7.84
N GLY A 110 -14.50 6.79 -8.13
CA GLY A 110 -15.72 7.57 -8.06
C GLY A 110 -15.70 8.28 -6.94
#